data_4b955e42b714c9d4cbd758545bf00cc4
#
_entry.id   4b955e42b714c9d4cbd758545bf00cc4
#
_cell.length_a   1.000
_cell.length_b   1.000
_cell.length_c   1.000
_cell.angle_alpha   90.00
_cell.angle_beta   90.00
_cell.angle_gamma   90.00
#
_symmetry.space_group_name_H-M   'P 1'
#
loop_
_entity.id
_entity.type
_entity.pdbx_description
1 polymer ?
#
loop_
_entity_poly.entity_id
_entity_poly.type
_entity_poly.pdbx_seq_one_letter_code
_entity_poly.pdbx_strand_id
1 'polypeptide(L)'
;MVVVASLLVTALVAAGVTLGILQLQSRTNPQQVNLRSGVTISEESAVTQVAARAKPAVVSVVTHDQPRLGRGSGYLVTSDGYIVTAVNVVAGSSRMTVLLTGDAKLHDARLVDYDCQTGVAVLKIDQVSRLPTLAFAPDPTALVEGQVVVVVGGPLEGGAVTPGYVSALHRPVTVTDPVTVRTVEISDTIETTAVIGSTTAGGPLLNVGGQVVGVAMQSQGSSEPGGFGLNVADITDDVQQILATGHVVVSSLGATNTDLSLQTAALGGLPEGSQLVTVDKTGPAGAAGLQPGDVITQLADVKIDAAHPLRLLLRSQFHPNQRITVTYFRAGNSTQVQLTLAGQHPSCA
;
A
#
# COMPACT_ATOMS: atom_id res chain seq x y z
N MET A 1 -94.92 -10.29 25.96
CA MET A 1 -94.02 -11.08 25.08
C MET A 1 -93.15 -10.23 24.18
N VAL A 2 -93.63 -9.10 23.66
CA VAL A 2 -92.87 -8.26 22.72
C VAL A 2 -91.65 -7.58 23.34
N VAL A 3 -91.68 -7.14 24.56
CA VAL A 3 -90.59 -6.44 25.27
C VAL A 3 -89.40 -7.37 25.57
N VAL A 4 -89.66 -8.66 25.88
CA VAL A 4 -88.59 -9.63 26.15
C VAL A 4 -87.84 -10.03 24.86
N ALA A 5 -88.54 -10.10 23.75
CA ALA A 5 -87.99 -10.39 22.41
C ALA A 5 -87.08 -9.25 21.92
N SER A 6 -87.46 -7.99 22.17
CA SER A 6 -86.61 -6.84 21.80
C SER A 6 -85.27 -6.72 22.64
N LEU A 7 -85.36 -7.07 23.92
CA LEU A 7 -84.11 -7.09 24.81
C LEU A 7 -83.14 -8.21 24.38
N LEU A 8 -83.65 -9.36 23.97
CA LEU A 8 -82.82 -10.46 23.47
C LEU A 8 -82.12 -10.12 22.14
N VAL A 9 -82.86 -9.44 21.22
CA VAL A 9 -82.24 -9.01 19.95
C VAL A 9 -81.17 -7.94 20.16
N THR A 10 -81.40 -6.97 21.06
CA THR A 10 -80.37 -5.95 21.38
C THR A 10 -79.13 -6.55 22.05
N ALA A 11 -79.30 -7.53 22.91
CA ALA A 11 -78.18 -8.22 23.56
C ALA A 11 -77.34 -9.04 22.58
N LEU A 12 -78.00 -9.70 21.61
CA LEU A 12 -77.34 -10.47 20.54
C LEU A 12 -76.57 -9.55 19.56
N VAL A 13 -77.13 -8.40 19.21
CA VAL A 13 -76.44 -7.42 18.36
C VAL A 13 -75.26 -6.80 19.07
N ALA A 14 -75.41 -6.45 20.35
CA ALA A 14 -74.31 -5.93 21.16
C ALA A 14 -73.18 -6.96 21.33
N ALA A 15 -73.48 -8.23 21.54
CA ALA A 15 -72.50 -9.31 21.64
C ALA A 15 -71.81 -9.56 20.30
N GLY A 16 -72.52 -9.47 19.15
CA GLY A 16 -71.95 -9.59 17.84
C GLY A 16 -70.98 -8.45 17.48
N VAL A 17 -71.35 -7.22 17.85
CA VAL A 17 -70.47 -6.04 17.64
C VAL A 17 -69.23 -6.10 18.49
N THR A 18 -69.33 -6.49 19.76
CA THR A 18 -68.17 -6.63 20.64
C THR A 18 -67.23 -7.76 20.20
N LEU A 19 -67.75 -8.89 19.74
CA LEU A 19 -66.94 -9.97 19.20
C LEU A 19 -66.27 -9.55 17.86
N GLY A 20 -66.94 -8.78 17.04
CA GLY A 20 -66.40 -8.23 15.81
C GLY A 20 -65.25 -7.25 16.05
N ILE A 21 -65.41 -6.37 17.04
CA ILE A 21 -64.34 -5.43 17.46
C ILE A 21 -63.15 -6.16 18.04
N LEU A 22 -63.37 -7.17 18.87
CA LEU A 22 -62.27 -8.00 19.44
C LEU A 22 -61.51 -8.79 18.35
N GLN A 23 -62.21 -9.30 17.33
CA GLN A 23 -61.57 -9.97 16.22
C GLN A 23 -60.84 -8.99 15.28
N LEU A 24 -61.29 -7.76 15.13
CA LEU A 24 -60.57 -6.72 14.39
C LEU A 24 -59.32 -6.25 15.14
N GLN A 25 -59.38 -6.11 16.47
CA GLN A 25 -58.23 -5.77 17.30
C GLN A 25 -57.15 -6.88 17.38
N SER A 26 -57.57 -8.14 17.24
CA SER A 26 -56.57 -9.25 17.18
C SER A 26 -55.86 -9.35 15.82
N ARG A 27 -56.34 -8.66 14.79
CA ARG A 27 -55.65 -8.59 13.50
C ARG A 27 -54.69 -7.44 13.33
N THR A 28 -54.70 -6.47 14.22
CA THR A 28 -53.69 -5.41 14.33
C THR A 28 -52.69 -5.78 15.44
N ASN A 29 -52.07 -6.94 15.30
CA ASN A 29 -50.83 -7.17 16.00
C ASN A 29 -49.79 -6.22 15.36
N PRO A 30 -49.33 -5.16 16.04
CA PRO A 30 -48.19 -4.42 15.51
C PRO A 30 -47.08 -5.44 15.39
N GLN A 31 -46.59 -5.71 14.17
CA GLN A 31 -45.34 -6.42 13.98
C GLN A 31 -44.35 -5.71 14.91
N GLN A 32 -43.99 -6.33 16.02
CA GLN A 32 -42.87 -5.90 16.81
C GLN A 32 -41.67 -6.03 15.87
N VAL A 33 -41.31 -4.91 15.24
CA VAL A 33 -40.06 -4.80 14.55
C VAL A 33 -38.99 -5.04 15.60
N ASN A 34 -38.42 -6.22 15.57
CA ASN A 34 -37.38 -6.59 16.49
C ASN A 34 -36.08 -5.85 16.10
N LEU A 35 -35.97 -4.59 16.51
CA LEU A 35 -34.82 -3.72 16.29
C LEU A 35 -33.55 -4.24 17.01
N ARG A 36 -33.64 -5.35 17.71
CA ARG A 36 -32.54 -6.01 18.41
C ARG A 36 -32.00 -7.27 17.72
N SER A 37 -32.55 -7.69 16.61
CA SER A 37 -31.82 -8.63 15.74
C SER A 37 -30.69 -7.85 15.13
N GLY A 38 -29.53 -7.85 15.80
CA GLY A 38 -28.31 -7.31 15.27
C GLY A 38 -28.05 -7.97 13.91
N VAL A 39 -28.18 -7.22 12.83
CA VAL A 39 -27.54 -7.57 11.59
C VAL A 39 -26.07 -7.56 11.92
N THR A 40 -25.50 -8.74 12.19
CA THR A 40 -24.05 -8.87 12.29
C THR A 40 -23.53 -8.63 10.90
N ILE A 41 -23.12 -7.39 10.61
CA ILE A 41 -22.46 -7.07 9.37
C ILE A 41 -21.15 -7.83 9.43
N SER A 42 -21.00 -8.84 8.57
CA SER A 42 -19.81 -9.71 8.54
C SER A 42 -18.50 -8.93 8.32
N GLU A 43 -18.57 -7.76 7.72
CA GLU A 43 -17.48 -6.82 7.51
C GLU A 43 -16.92 -6.22 8.80
N GLU A 44 -17.79 -5.74 9.70
CA GLU A 44 -17.34 -5.16 10.99
C GLU A 44 -16.61 -6.20 11.84
N SER A 45 -17.10 -7.45 11.87
CA SER A 45 -16.42 -8.54 12.56
C SER A 45 -15.08 -8.90 11.93
N ALA A 46 -14.96 -8.84 10.59
CA ALA A 46 -13.71 -9.11 9.89
C ALA A 46 -12.65 -8.02 10.20
N VAL A 47 -12.99 -6.74 10.09
CA VAL A 47 -12.08 -5.61 10.43
C VAL A 47 -11.59 -5.71 11.87
N THR A 48 -12.49 -5.98 12.82
CA THR A 48 -12.14 -6.12 14.24
C THR A 48 -11.20 -7.29 14.48
N GLN A 49 -11.43 -8.44 13.82
CA GLN A 49 -10.58 -9.62 13.95
C GLN A 49 -9.20 -9.40 13.32
N VAL A 50 -9.13 -8.80 12.13
CA VAL A 50 -7.86 -8.44 11.46
C VAL A 50 -7.05 -7.52 12.35
N ALA A 51 -7.65 -6.44 12.85
CA ALA A 51 -6.98 -5.49 13.73
C ALA A 51 -6.45 -6.17 15.00
N ALA A 52 -7.26 -7.00 15.68
CA ALA A 52 -6.86 -7.70 16.88
C ALA A 52 -5.66 -8.65 16.65
N ARG A 53 -5.63 -9.34 15.52
CA ARG A 53 -4.52 -10.25 15.14
C ARG A 53 -3.26 -9.49 14.74
N ALA A 54 -3.40 -8.36 14.05
CA ALA A 54 -2.27 -7.60 13.52
C ALA A 54 -1.59 -6.72 14.59
N LYS A 55 -2.36 -6.10 15.49
CA LYS A 55 -1.84 -5.15 16.49
C LYS A 55 -0.59 -5.63 17.25
N PRO A 56 -0.46 -6.89 17.68
CA PRO A 56 0.75 -7.33 18.38
C PRO A 56 2.04 -7.21 17.55
N ALA A 57 1.94 -7.29 16.22
CA ALA A 57 3.08 -7.17 15.31
C ALA A 57 3.29 -5.74 14.79
N VAL A 58 2.38 -4.79 15.07
CA VAL A 58 2.52 -3.40 14.63
C VAL A 58 3.22 -2.59 15.71
N VAL A 59 4.15 -1.75 15.28
CA VAL A 59 5.02 -0.96 16.14
C VAL A 59 4.91 0.52 15.82
N SER A 60 5.23 1.37 16.79
CA SER A 60 5.43 2.80 16.54
C SER A 60 6.91 3.09 16.31
N VAL A 61 7.20 3.85 15.29
CA VAL A 61 8.54 4.35 14.97
C VAL A 61 8.62 5.81 15.38
N VAL A 62 9.66 6.17 16.13
CA VAL A 62 9.92 7.55 16.60
C VAL A 62 11.31 7.97 16.12
N THR A 63 11.39 9.09 15.42
CA THR A 63 12.65 9.69 14.96
C THR A 63 13.01 10.90 15.81
N HIS A 64 14.30 11.09 16.13
CA HIS A 64 14.73 12.07 17.13
C HIS A 64 15.52 13.27 16.56
N ASP A 65 16.01 13.19 15.32
CA ASP A 65 16.92 14.20 14.74
C ASP A 65 16.21 15.26 13.88
N GLN A 66 14.90 15.17 13.79
CA GLN A 66 14.08 16.15 13.07
C GLN A 66 13.83 17.38 13.96
N PRO A 67 13.58 18.58 13.39
CA PRO A 67 13.17 19.76 14.16
C PRO A 67 11.92 19.52 15.02
N ARG A 68 11.17 18.48 14.71
CA ARG A 68 10.08 17.92 15.50
C ARG A 68 10.24 16.42 15.54
N LEU A 69 9.91 15.80 16.69
CA LEU A 69 9.82 14.34 16.80
C LEU A 69 8.93 13.81 15.66
N GLY A 70 9.53 13.12 14.71
CA GLY A 70 8.81 12.39 13.69
C GLY A 70 8.17 11.15 14.32
N ARG A 71 6.96 10.83 13.92
CA ARG A 71 6.22 9.65 14.40
C ARG A 71 5.60 8.95 13.20
N GLY A 72 5.65 7.63 13.25
CA GLY A 72 5.03 6.77 12.27
C GLY A 72 4.81 5.38 12.84
N SER A 73 4.45 4.48 11.98
CA SER A 73 4.26 3.07 12.28
C SER A 73 5.22 2.21 11.47
N GLY A 74 5.33 0.98 11.86
CA GLY A 74 5.95 -0.10 11.12
C GLY A 74 5.34 -1.42 11.57
N TYR A 75 5.79 -2.50 11.00
CA TYR A 75 5.35 -3.83 11.40
C TYR A 75 6.49 -4.84 11.30
N LEU A 76 6.47 -5.80 12.23
CA LEU A 76 7.46 -6.86 12.32
C LEU A 76 7.22 -7.90 11.22
N VAL A 77 8.28 -8.22 10.49
CA VAL A 77 8.29 -9.26 9.44
C VAL A 77 9.11 -10.48 9.86
N THR A 78 9.97 -10.34 10.89
CA THR A 78 10.72 -11.45 11.48
C THR A 78 10.62 -11.43 13.00
N SER A 79 10.70 -12.60 13.61
CA SER A 79 10.57 -12.75 15.07
C SER A 79 11.78 -12.25 15.87
N ASP A 80 12.87 -11.94 15.20
CA ASP A 80 14.11 -11.38 15.76
C ASP A 80 14.24 -9.86 15.61
N GLY A 81 13.18 -9.17 15.07
CA GLY A 81 13.05 -7.73 15.16
C GLY A 81 13.36 -6.94 13.89
N TYR A 82 13.22 -7.52 12.69
CA TYR A 82 13.15 -6.72 11.46
C TYR A 82 11.76 -6.13 11.29
N ILE A 83 11.72 -4.86 10.92
CA ILE A 83 10.53 -4.03 10.83
C ILE A 83 10.48 -3.39 9.45
N VAL A 84 9.37 -3.52 8.76
CA VAL A 84 9.07 -2.79 7.51
C VAL A 84 8.32 -1.52 7.85
N THR A 85 8.68 -0.43 7.19
CA THR A 85 8.02 0.88 7.25
C THR A 85 8.17 1.62 5.93
N ALA A 86 7.63 2.82 5.79
CA ALA A 86 7.82 3.65 4.61
C ALA A 86 9.04 4.58 4.79
N VAL A 87 9.74 4.87 3.70
CA VAL A 87 10.95 5.73 3.70
C VAL A 87 10.66 7.10 4.32
N ASN A 88 9.51 7.70 4.04
CA ASN A 88 9.13 9.01 4.58
C ASN A 88 8.97 9.06 6.11
N VAL A 89 8.87 7.91 6.77
CA VAL A 89 8.84 7.82 8.25
C VAL A 89 10.22 7.97 8.83
N VAL A 90 11.26 7.49 8.14
CA VAL A 90 12.64 7.39 8.63
C VAL A 90 13.61 8.35 7.93
N ALA A 91 13.20 8.97 6.84
CA ALA A 91 14.04 9.84 6.02
C ALA A 91 14.70 10.94 6.87
N GLY A 92 16.02 11.11 6.68
CA GLY A 92 16.82 12.12 7.35
C GLY A 92 17.03 11.94 8.85
N SER A 93 16.64 10.79 9.43
CA SER A 93 16.92 10.50 10.84
C SER A 93 18.06 9.50 10.99
N SER A 94 19.03 9.85 11.81
CA SER A 94 20.13 8.94 12.21
C SER A 94 19.81 8.23 13.53
N ARG A 95 18.86 8.73 14.31
CA ARG A 95 18.47 8.16 15.60
C ARG A 95 16.97 7.85 15.64
N MET A 96 16.67 6.56 15.81
CA MET A 96 15.31 6.05 15.82
C MET A 96 15.07 5.15 17.01
N THR A 97 13.85 5.15 17.53
CA THR A 97 13.40 4.20 18.54
C THR A 97 12.07 3.60 18.13
N VAL A 98 11.81 2.41 18.62
CA VAL A 98 10.60 1.64 18.33
C VAL A 98 9.90 1.29 19.63
N LEU A 99 8.59 1.51 19.68
CA LEU A 99 7.69 1.04 20.74
C LEU A 99 6.93 -0.19 20.25
N LEU A 100 7.11 -1.32 20.92
CA LEU A 100 6.39 -2.55 20.64
C LEU A 100 5.02 -2.53 21.33
N THR A 101 4.04 -3.20 20.72
CA THR A 101 2.73 -3.37 21.33
C THR A 101 2.84 -4.22 22.61
N GLY A 102 2.33 -3.70 23.73
CA GLY A 102 2.38 -4.37 25.05
C GLY A 102 3.68 -4.17 25.80
N ASP A 103 4.65 -3.43 25.26
CA ASP A 103 5.88 -3.04 25.94
C ASP A 103 5.80 -1.56 26.37
N ALA A 104 6.37 -1.25 27.53
CA ALA A 104 6.51 0.13 27.97
C ALA A 104 7.88 0.74 27.62
N LYS A 105 8.79 -0.07 27.07
CA LYS A 105 10.17 0.31 26.76
C LYS A 105 10.32 0.70 25.29
N LEU A 106 11.04 1.79 25.07
CA LEU A 106 11.55 2.13 23.72
C LEU A 106 12.79 1.30 23.43
N HIS A 107 12.83 0.68 22.26
CA HIS A 107 13.98 -0.05 21.74
C HIS A 107 14.72 0.81 20.74
N ASP A 108 16.03 0.91 20.86
CA ASP A 108 16.84 1.55 19.82
C ASP A 108 16.73 0.78 18.53
N ALA A 109 16.49 1.50 17.43
CA ALA A 109 16.34 0.94 16.10
C ALA A 109 17.39 1.53 15.16
N ARG A 110 17.93 0.69 14.30
CA ARG A 110 18.83 1.12 13.21
C ARG A 110 18.16 0.89 11.86
N LEU A 111 18.40 1.79 10.94
CA LEU A 111 18.05 1.57 9.54
C LEU A 111 18.98 0.48 8.99
N VAL A 112 18.40 -0.57 8.41
CA VAL A 112 19.17 -1.60 7.72
C VAL A 112 19.45 -1.12 6.32
N ASP A 113 18.37 -0.88 5.54
CA ASP A 113 18.43 -0.30 4.22
C ASP A 113 17.04 0.19 3.78
N TYR A 114 17.00 0.84 2.62
CA TYR A 114 15.76 1.38 2.04
C TYR A 114 15.84 1.43 0.53
N ASP A 115 14.68 1.50 -0.10
CA ASP A 115 14.53 1.77 -1.51
C ASP A 115 13.63 2.98 -1.73
N CYS A 116 14.18 4.06 -2.28
CA CYS A 116 13.41 5.27 -2.56
C CYS A 116 12.47 5.15 -3.76
N GLN A 117 12.74 4.23 -4.67
CA GLN A 117 11.90 4.03 -5.86
C GLN A 117 10.59 3.30 -5.52
N THR A 118 10.65 2.38 -4.55
CA THR A 118 9.46 1.70 -4.01
C THR A 118 8.93 2.35 -2.75
N GLY A 119 9.72 3.21 -2.10
CA GLY A 119 9.34 3.91 -0.89
C GLY A 119 9.42 3.07 0.39
N VAL A 120 9.99 1.85 0.34
CA VAL A 120 10.09 0.94 1.49
C VAL A 120 11.39 1.15 2.26
N ALA A 121 11.34 1.02 3.59
CA ALA A 121 12.51 0.98 4.47
C ALA A 121 12.42 -0.19 5.45
N VAL A 122 13.56 -0.74 5.83
CA VAL A 122 13.67 -1.83 6.81
C VAL A 122 14.52 -1.39 7.98
N LEU A 123 13.95 -1.50 9.17
CA LEU A 123 14.64 -1.24 10.43
C LEU A 123 14.95 -2.56 11.16
N LYS A 124 15.88 -2.49 12.11
CA LYS A 124 16.22 -3.60 12.99
C LYS A 124 16.30 -3.11 14.44
N ILE A 125 15.63 -3.82 15.33
CA ILE A 125 15.83 -3.74 16.77
C ILE A 125 16.53 -5.00 17.24
N ASP A 126 17.50 -4.83 18.14
CA ASP A 126 18.31 -5.94 18.62
C ASP A 126 17.85 -6.42 20.01
N GLN A 127 18.37 -7.57 20.44
CA GLN A 127 18.11 -8.19 21.75
C GLN A 127 16.62 -8.55 21.99
N VAL A 128 15.90 -8.88 20.92
CA VAL A 128 14.52 -9.34 20.96
C VAL A 128 14.38 -10.70 20.27
N SER A 129 13.38 -11.47 20.66
CA SER A 129 13.12 -12.76 20.06
C SER A 129 11.66 -13.18 20.25
N ARG A 130 11.19 -14.08 19.38
CA ARG A 130 9.82 -14.61 19.41
C ARG A 130 8.75 -13.53 19.32
N LEU A 131 9.06 -12.45 18.61
CA LEU A 131 8.08 -11.40 18.35
C LEU A 131 7.01 -11.89 17.36
N PRO A 132 5.77 -11.44 17.50
CA PRO A 132 4.73 -11.68 16.51
C PRO A 132 5.08 -10.98 15.18
N THR A 133 4.71 -11.59 14.06
CA THR A 133 5.03 -11.08 12.73
C THR A 133 3.81 -11.04 11.83
N LEU A 134 3.84 -10.19 10.81
CA LEU A 134 2.87 -10.18 9.70
C LEU A 134 3.51 -10.78 8.46
N ALA A 135 2.69 -11.49 7.69
CA ALA A 135 3.10 -12.06 6.41
C ALA A 135 2.55 -11.21 5.27
N PHE A 136 3.29 -11.11 4.17
CA PHE A 136 2.82 -10.54 2.92
C PHE A 136 1.77 -11.45 2.29
N ALA A 137 0.85 -10.86 1.52
CA ALA A 137 -0.09 -11.62 0.72
C ALA A 137 0.68 -12.50 -0.28
N PRO A 138 0.36 -13.80 -0.38
CA PRO A 138 1.11 -14.73 -1.23
C PRO A 138 0.91 -14.45 -2.72
N ASP A 139 -0.23 -13.85 -3.09
CA ASP A 139 -0.52 -13.37 -4.43
C ASP A 139 -0.87 -11.88 -4.36
N PRO A 140 0.11 -11.00 -4.54
CA PRO A 140 -0.14 -9.56 -4.52
C PRO A 140 -0.98 -9.06 -5.71
N THR A 141 -1.07 -9.85 -6.79
CA THR A 141 -1.88 -9.50 -7.97
C THR A 141 -3.37 -9.79 -7.78
N ALA A 142 -3.74 -10.51 -6.73
CA ALA A 142 -5.13 -10.80 -6.38
C ALA A 142 -5.87 -9.61 -5.77
N LEU A 143 -5.18 -8.49 -5.48
CA LEU A 143 -5.81 -7.28 -4.98
C LEU A 143 -6.63 -6.62 -6.08
N VAL A 144 -7.89 -6.29 -5.78
CA VAL A 144 -8.82 -5.67 -6.74
C VAL A 144 -9.48 -4.42 -6.17
N GLU A 145 -9.87 -3.50 -7.05
CA GLU A 145 -10.63 -2.30 -6.69
C GLU A 145 -11.97 -2.68 -6.01
N GLY A 146 -12.34 -1.91 -4.99
CA GLY A 146 -13.51 -2.18 -4.15
C GLY A 146 -13.26 -3.18 -3.01
N GLN A 147 -12.10 -3.80 -2.93
CA GLN A 147 -11.75 -4.71 -1.84
C GLN A 147 -11.54 -3.95 -0.54
N VAL A 148 -12.05 -4.52 0.57
CA VAL A 148 -11.85 -3.97 1.92
C VAL A 148 -10.38 -4.11 2.32
N VAL A 149 -9.83 -3.03 2.83
CA VAL A 149 -8.49 -2.97 3.41
C VAL A 149 -8.53 -2.30 4.78
N VAL A 150 -7.57 -2.64 5.63
CA VAL A 150 -7.47 -2.13 7.00
C VAL A 150 -6.05 -1.63 7.25
N VAL A 151 -5.91 -0.36 7.59
CA VAL A 151 -4.65 0.20 8.08
C VAL A 151 -4.61 0.08 9.60
N VAL A 152 -3.48 -0.41 10.13
CA VAL A 152 -3.27 -0.53 11.57
C VAL A 152 -2.04 0.29 11.96
N GLY A 153 -2.23 1.25 12.85
CA GLY A 153 -1.16 2.07 13.42
C GLY A 153 -0.53 1.46 14.66
N GLY A 154 0.68 1.89 14.96
CA GLY A 154 1.44 1.46 16.14
C GLY A 154 0.82 1.91 17.47
N PRO A 155 1.32 1.36 18.60
CA PRO A 155 0.72 1.52 19.93
C PRO A 155 0.77 2.95 20.48
N LEU A 156 1.66 3.80 19.99
CA LEU A 156 1.71 5.20 20.41
C LEU A 156 0.40 5.88 20.01
N GLU A 157 -0.19 6.65 20.93
CA GLU A 157 -1.49 7.31 20.70
C GLU A 157 -2.68 6.35 20.52
N GLY A 158 -2.57 5.10 21.02
CA GLY A 158 -3.69 4.17 21.11
C GLY A 158 -3.89 3.23 19.94
N GLY A 159 -3.00 3.23 18.93
CA GLY A 159 -3.02 2.27 17.83
C GLY A 159 -4.27 2.40 16.95
N ALA A 160 -4.32 3.41 16.09
CA ALA A 160 -5.45 3.66 15.22
C ALA A 160 -5.71 2.47 14.27
N VAL A 161 -6.99 2.18 14.02
CA VAL A 161 -7.44 1.22 13.01
C VAL A 161 -8.37 1.95 12.06
N THR A 162 -7.99 2.03 10.80
CA THR A 162 -8.76 2.74 9.77
C THR A 162 -9.13 1.78 8.65
N PRO A 163 -10.38 1.31 8.58
CA PRO A 163 -10.86 0.55 7.44
C PRO A 163 -11.11 1.46 6.24
N GLY A 164 -11.04 0.88 5.06
CA GLY A 164 -11.35 1.54 3.80
C GLY A 164 -11.43 0.52 2.67
N TYR A 165 -11.47 1.04 1.46
CA TYR A 165 -11.55 0.24 0.25
C TYR A 165 -10.39 0.61 -0.68
N VAL A 166 -9.96 -0.32 -1.50
CA VAL A 166 -9.08 -0.03 -2.63
C VAL A 166 -9.88 0.79 -3.64
N SER A 167 -9.49 2.04 -3.88
CA SER A 167 -10.15 2.93 -4.84
C SER A 167 -9.51 2.87 -6.22
N ALA A 168 -8.19 2.65 -6.29
CA ALA A 168 -7.49 2.41 -7.54
C ALA A 168 -6.17 1.65 -7.29
N LEU A 169 -5.66 1.01 -8.33
CA LEU A 169 -4.38 0.30 -8.37
C LEU A 169 -3.47 0.92 -9.43
N HIS A 170 -2.17 0.66 -9.31
CA HIS A 170 -1.14 1.08 -10.27
C HIS A 170 -1.14 2.60 -10.51
N ARG A 171 -1.27 3.38 -9.41
CA ARG A 171 -1.25 4.84 -9.47
C ARG A 171 0.14 5.37 -9.14
N PRO A 172 0.72 6.19 -10.02
CA PRO A 172 1.95 6.90 -9.66
C PRO A 172 1.64 8.00 -8.64
N VAL A 173 2.47 8.08 -7.60
CA VAL A 173 2.37 9.11 -6.56
C VAL A 173 3.71 9.80 -6.40
N THR A 174 3.64 11.11 -6.39
CA THR A 174 4.81 11.95 -6.13
C THR A 174 4.91 12.19 -4.62
N VAL A 175 6.00 11.76 -4.01
CA VAL A 175 6.29 11.99 -2.60
C VAL A 175 7.44 12.97 -2.47
N THR A 176 7.24 14.04 -1.72
CA THR A 176 8.32 14.95 -1.38
C THR A 176 8.93 14.53 -0.05
N ASP A 177 10.21 14.22 -0.05
CA ASP A 177 10.97 14.00 1.17
C ASP A 177 10.99 15.32 1.98
N PRO A 178 10.46 15.33 3.21
CA PRO A 178 10.36 16.56 4.01
C PRO A 178 11.72 17.08 4.47
N VAL A 179 12.79 16.28 4.39
CA VAL A 179 14.14 16.64 4.84
C VAL A 179 14.99 17.14 3.69
N THR A 180 15.05 16.40 2.60
CA THR A 180 15.85 16.76 1.42
C THR A 180 15.12 17.68 0.46
N VAL A 181 13.79 17.86 0.65
CA VAL A 181 12.88 18.59 -0.25
C VAL A 181 12.91 18.03 -1.68
N ARG A 182 13.43 16.82 -1.85
CA ARG A 182 13.45 16.12 -3.14
C ARG A 182 12.14 15.39 -3.37
N THR A 183 11.74 15.39 -4.59
CA THR A 183 10.50 14.75 -5.03
C THR A 183 10.85 13.43 -5.69
N VAL A 184 10.28 12.33 -5.17
CA VAL A 184 10.42 10.99 -5.72
C VAL A 184 9.07 10.55 -6.24
N GLU A 185 9.02 10.02 -7.43
CA GLU A 185 7.84 9.37 -7.99
C GLU A 185 7.88 7.87 -7.68
N ILE A 186 6.87 7.40 -6.95
CA ILE A 186 6.61 5.98 -6.72
C ILE A 186 5.60 5.55 -7.78
N SER A 187 6.00 4.66 -8.67
CA SER A 187 5.24 4.36 -9.90
C SER A 187 4.03 3.44 -9.68
N ASP A 188 4.05 2.63 -8.64
CA ASP A 188 2.98 1.68 -8.35
C ASP A 188 2.51 1.80 -6.90
N THR A 189 1.34 2.39 -6.72
CA THR A 189 0.71 2.48 -5.41
C THR A 189 -0.73 2.01 -5.45
N ILE A 190 -1.23 1.65 -4.27
CA ILE A 190 -2.61 1.33 -3.99
C ILE A 190 -3.27 2.60 -3.45
N GLU A 191 -4.22 3.17 -4.19
CA GLU A 191 -5.06 4.24 -3.66
C GLU A 191 -6.18 3.66 -2.80
N THR A 192 -6.42 4.24 -1.63
CA THR A 192 -7.41 3.73 -0.69
C THR A 192 -8.21 4.86 -0.04
N THR A 193 -9.47 4.58 0.26
CA THR A 193 -10.33 5.46 1.07
C THR A 193 -9.99 5.42 2.55
N ALA A 194 -9.13 4.50 3.00
CA ALA A 194 -8.65 4.47 4.39
C ALA A 194 -7.86 5.73 4.69
N VAL A 195 -8.23 6.44 5.75
CA VAL A 195 -7.52 7.66 6.17
C VAL A 195 -6.18 7.28 6.77
N ILE A 196 -5.09 7.76 6.16
CA ILE A 196 -3.71 7.53 6.61
C ILE A 196 -3.16 8.85 7.14
N GLY A 197 -3.00 8.92 8.45
CA GLY A 197 -2.35 10.05 9.14
C GLY A 197 -0.87 9.78 9.42
N SER A 198 -0.18 10.79 9.99
CA SER A 198 1.24 10.66 10.34
C SER A 198 1.53 9.49 11.29
N THR A 199 0.61 9.16 12.18
CA THR A 199 0.78 8.07 13.15
C THR A 199 0.52 6.68 12.56
N THR A 200 -0.18 6.57 11.43
CA THR A 200 -0.45 5.30 10.73
C THR A 200 0.44 5.11 9.50
N ALA A 201 1.10 6.18 9.03
CA ALA A 201 2.07 6.09 7.95
C ALA A 201 3.20 5.11 8.30
N GLY A 202 3.59 4.26 7.36
CA GLY A 202 4.53 3.16 7.55
C GLY A 202 3.92 1.89 8.15
N GLY A 203 2.68 1.93 8.64
CA GLY A 203 1.96 0.76 9.12
C GLY A 203 1.48 -0.16 7.99
N PRO A 204 1.04 -1.39 8.33
CA PRO A 204 0.55 -2.33 7.34
C PRO A 204 -0.82 -1.93 6.78
N LEU A 205 -0.99 -2.06 5.48
CA LEU A 205 -2.28 -2.12 4.79
C LEU A 205 -2.63 -3.60 4.64
N LEU A 206 -3.70 -4.04 5.29
CA LEU A 206 -4.06 -5.46 5.42
C LEU A 206 -5.32 -5.78 4.62
N ASN A 207 -5.37 -6.96 4.01
CA ASN A 207 -6.61 -7.53 3.51
C ASN A 207 -7.45 -8.14 4.65
N VAL A 208 -8.67 -8.59 4.36
CA VAL A 208 -9.57 -9.23 5.33
C VAL A 208 -9.04 -10.57 5.87
N GLY A 209 -8.04 -11.16 5.24
CA GLY A 209 -7.31 -12.33 5.73
C GLY A 209 -6.23 -11.99 6.77
N GLY A 210 -5.93 -10.70 6.97
CA GLY A 210 -4.88 -10.22 7.87
C GLY A 210 -3.47 -10.28 7.26
N GLN A 211 -3.38 -10.41 5.95
CA GLN A 211 -2.11 -10.41 5.20
C GLN A 211 -1.81 -9.00 4.70
N VAL A 212 -0.53 -8.65 4.67
CA VAL A 212 -0.07 -7.35 4.18
C VAL A 212 -0.18 -7.29 2.66
N VAL A 213 -0.95 -6.32 2.17
CA VAL A 213 -1.07 -5.99 0.74
C VAL A 213 -0.33 -4.71 0.38
N GLY A 214 0.08 -3.93 1.39
CA GLY A 214 0.86 -2.71 1.16
C GLY A 214 1.39 -2.10 2.45
N VAL A 215 2.19 -1.04 2.31
CA VAL A 215 2.66 -0.19 3.41
C VAL A 215 1.96 1.15 3.33
N ALA A 216 1.29 1.55 4.39
CA ALA A 216 0.52 2.80 4.43
C ALA A 216 1.43 4.02 4.26
N MET A 217 1.07 4.91 3.36
CA MET A 217 1.80 6.13 3.09
C MET A 217 0.87 7.35 3.13
N GLN A 218 1.26 8.36 3.89
CA GLN A 218 0.50 9.59 3.99
C GLN A 218 0.58 10.36 2.67
N SER A 219 -0.58 10.75 2.13
CA SER A 219 -0.65 11.67 1.01
C SER A 219 -0.22 13.08 1.46
N GLN A 220 0.73 13.66 0.77
CA GLN A 220 1.08 15.07 0.95
C GLN A 220 0.42 15.89 -0.17
N GLY A 221 -0.49 16.77 0.20
CA GLY A 221 -1.06 17.77 -0.72
C GLY A 221 -2.29 17.33 -1.52
N SER A 222 -2.87 16.15 -1.28
CA SER A 222 -4.18 15.83 -1.85
C SER A 222 -5.30 16.45 -1.01
N SER A 223 -6.25 17.10 -1.67
CA SER A 223 -7.48 17.61 -1.06
C SER A 223 -8.53 16.49 -0.83
N GLU A 224 -8.26 15.29 -1.32
CA GLU A 224 -9.15 14.14 -1.19
C GLU A 224 -8.87 13.37 0.10
N PRO A 225 -9.91 12.99 0.86
CA PRO A 225 -9.76 12.14 2.03
C PRO A 225 -9.38 10.73 1.58
N GLY A 226 -8.25 10.21 2.08
CA GLY A 226 -7.75 8.89 1.74
C GLY A 226 -6.25 8.80 1.98
N GLY A 227 -5.63 7.78 1.43
CA GLY A 227 -4.20 7.57 1.49
C GLY A 227 -3.72 6.64 0.38
N PHE A 228 -2.43 6.41 0.38
CA PHE A 228 -1.77 5.50 -0.56
C PHE A 228 -1.12 4.37 0.21
N GLY A 229 -1.04 3.20 -0.41
CA GLY A 229 -0.21 2.08 0.05
C GLY A 229 0.87 1.78 -0.97
N LEU A 230 2.11 1.59 -0.54
CA LEU A 230 3.15 0.99 -1.36
C LEU A 230 2.72 -0.44 -1.66
N ASN A 231 2.70 -0.82 -2.93
CA ASN A 231 2.22 -2.15 -3.30
C ASN A 231 3.20 -3.24 -2.81
N VAL A 232 2.67 -4.26 -2.14
CA VAL A 232 3.50 -5.37 -1.65
C VAL A 232 4.17 -6.14 -2.80
N ALA A 233 3.58 -6.13 -4.00
CA ALA A 233 4.18 -6.73 -5.18
C ALA A 233 5.57 -6.15 -5.49
N ASP A 234 5.71 -4.82 -5.36
CA ASP A 234 6.95 -4.13 -5.68
C ASP A 234 8.00 -4.18 -4.57
N ILE A 235 7.55 -4.24 -3.30
CA ILE A 235 8.45 -4.18 -2.15
C ILE A 235 8.93 -5.54 -1.66
N THR A 236 8.30 -6.64 -2.09
CA THR A 236 8.62 -7.99 -1.57
C THR A 236 10.07 -8.36 -1.82
N ASP A 237 10.55 -8.18 -3.05
CA ASP A 237 11.91 -8.53 -3.43
C ASP A 237 12.95 -7.66 -2.69
N ASP A 238 12.66 -6.38 -2.49
CA ASP A 238 13.52 -5.46 -1.74
C ASP A 238 13.65 -5.91 -0.29
N VAL A 239 12.52 -6.15 0.36
CA VAL A 239 12.51 -6.62 1.76
C VAL A 239 13.26 -7.94 1.88
N GLN A 240 13.06 -8.89 0.96
CA GLN A 240 13.78 -10.17 0.97
C GLN A 240 15.29 -9.98 0.76
N GLN A 241 15.72 -9.12 -0.16
CA GLN A 241 17.14 -8.82 -0.35
C GLN A 241 17.74 -8.19 0.89
N ILE A 242 17.07 -7.18 1.49
CA ILE A 242 17.55 -6.51 2.70
C ILE A 242 17.66 -7.50 3.86
N LEU A 243 16.69 -8.40 4.03
CA LEU A 243 16.74 -9.43 5.06
C LEU A 243 17.89 -10.43 4.85
N ALA A 244 18.21 -10.77 3.60
CA ALA A 244 19.22 -11.76 3.26
C ALA A 244 20.64 -11.20 3.23
N THR A 245 20.82 -9.98 2.73
CA THR A 245 22.16 -9.39 2.44
C THR A 245 22.45 -8.11 3.22
N GLY A 246 21.44 -7.50 3.85
CA GLY A 246 21.54 -6.23 4.53
C GLY A 246 21.36 -5.00 3.62
N HIS A 247 21.22 -5.18 2.32
CA HIS A 247 21.06 -4.08 1.37
C HIS A 247 20.28 -4.51 0.12
N VAL A 248 19.66 -3.53 -0.55
CA VAL A 248 18.96 -3.71 -1.82
C VAL A 248 19.84 -3.24 -2.98
N VAL A 249 19.90 -4.05 -4.03
CA VAL A 249 20.62 -3.73 -5.27
C VAL A 249 19.72 -4.05 -6.46
N VAL A 250 19.47 -3.05 -7.29
CA VAL A 250 18.67 -3.19 -8.52
C VAL A 250 19.57 -3.11 -9.77
N SER A 251 19.10 -3.70 -10.86
CA SER A 251 19.80 -3.62 -12.13
C SER A 251 19.75 -2.21 -12.68
N SER A 252 20.87 -1.72 -13.22
CA SER A 252 21.00 -0.37 -13.73
C SER A 252 21.76 -0.33 -15.06
N LEU A 253 21.33 0.57 -15.94
CA LEU A 253 22.05 0.96 -17.14
C LEU A 253 23.13 2.01 -16.86
N GLY A 254 23.15 2.63 -15.69
CA GLY A 254 24.00 3.80 -15.42
C GLY A 254 23.52 5.05 -16.16
N ALA A 255 22.21 5.23 -16.24
CA ALA A 255 21.57 6.34 -16.95
C ALA A 255 20.28 6.74 -16.22
N THR A 256 19.89 8.02 -16.36
CA THR A 256 18.53 8.46 -16.03
C THR A 256 17.69 8.52 -17.28
N ASN A 257 16.41 8.28 -17.16
CA ASN A 257 15.50 8.18 -18.30
C ASN A 257 14.15 8.84 -18.01
N THR A 258 13.41 9.11 -19.09
CA THR A 258 12.00 9.51 -19.06
C THR A 258 11.23 8.60 -20.02
N ASP A 259 10.18 7.96 -19.53
CA ASP A 259 9.36 7.09 -20.35
C ASP A 259 8.47 7.93 -21.28
N LEU A 260 8.46 7.58 -22.55
CA LEU A 260 7.69 8.23 -23.60
C LEU A 260 6.48 7.36 -23.93
N SER A 261 5.28 7.82 -23.55
CA SER A 261 4.05 7.21 -24.03
C SER A 261 3.92 7.31 -25.55
N LEU A 262 3.09 6.48 -26.15
CA LEU A 262 2.82 6.51 -27.59
C LEU A 262 2.43 7.92 -28.07
N GLN A 263 1.61 8.66 -27.29
CA GLN A 263 1.18 10.00 -27.65
C GLN A 263 2.32 11.02 -27.56
N THR A 264 3.11 10.97 -26.48
CA THR A 264 4.25 11.88 -26.28
C THR A 264 5.33 11.65 -27.31
N ALA A 265 5.64 10.38 -27.62
CA ALA A 265 6.60 9.99 -28.63
C ALA A 265 6.18 10.46 -30.02
N ALA A 266 4.91 10.30 -30.38
CA ALA A 266 4.38 10.71 -31.69
C ALA A 266 4.49 12.24 -31.92
N LEU A 267 4.30 13.06 -30.88
CA LEU A 267 4.48 14.52 -30.97
C LEU A 267 5.93 14.92 -31.29
N GLY A 268 6.90 14.12 -30.82
CA GLY A 268 8.34 14.32 -31.05
C GLY A 268 8.88 13.61 -32.29
N GLY A 269 8.06 12.84 -33.03
CA GLY A 269 8.54 11.99 -34.15
C GLY A 269 9.45 10.86 -33.67
N LEU A 270 9.27 10.41 -32.40
CA LEU A 270 10.06 9.35 -31.77
C LEU A 270 9.20 8.08 -31.60
N PRO A 271 9.82 6.91 -31.49
CA PRO A 271 9.11 5.70 -31.08
C PRO A 271 8.73 5.74 -29.60
N GLU A 272 7.68 4.99 -29.24
CA GLU A 272 7.39 4.66 -27.86
C GLU A 272 8.58 3.94 -27.21
N GLY A 273 8.88 4.28 -25.95
CA GLY A 273 10.04 3.72 -25.24
C GLY A 273 10.49 4.59 -24.09
N SER A 274 11.76 4.49 -23.73
CA SER A 274 12.34 5.26 -22.62
C SER A 274 13.53 6.09 -23.12
N GLN A 275 13.41 7.40 -23.08
CA GLN A 275 14.45 8.32 -23.53
C GLN A 275 15.49 8.54 -22.43
N LEU A 276 16.76 8.33 -22.77
CA LEU A 276 17.87 8.62 -21.87
C LEU A 276 18.06 10.12 -21.71
N VAL A 277 18.05 10.60 -20.47
CA VAL A 277 18.24 12.01 -20.12
C VAL A 277 19.71 12.28 -19.79
N THR A 278 20.31 11.44 -18.94
CA THR A 278 21.73 11.46 -18.63
C THR A 278 22.31 10.06 -18.77
N VAL A 279 23.60 9.98 -19.14
CA VAL A 279 24.32 8.72 -19.25
C VAL A 279 25.67 8.87 -18.55
N ASP A 280 25.92 8.00 -17.57
CA ASP A 280 27.25 7.88 -16.94
C ASP A 280 28.19 7.23 -17.97
N LYS A 281 29.25 7.97 -18.33
CA LYS A 281 30.23 7.51 -19.33
C LYS A 281 30.97 6.24 -18.91
N THR A 282 31.08 6.00 -17.61
CA THR A 282 31.74 4.83 -17.04
C THR A 282 30.76 3.68 -16.75
N GLY A 283 29.47 3.98 -16.75
CA GLY A 283 28.40 3.00 -16.56
C GLY A 283 28.13 2.12 -17.78
N PRO A 284 27.28 1.08 -17.63
CA PRO A 284 26.98 0.13 -18.72
C PRO A 284 26.54 0.79 -20.01
N ALA A 285 25.62 1.76 -19.94
CA ALA A 285 25.10 2.45 -21.12
C ALA A 285 26.20 3.26 -21.83
N GLY A 286 26.98 4.04 -21.08
CA GLY A 286 28.07 4.86 -21.64
C GLY A 286 29.18 4.01 -22.24
N ALA A 287 29.59 2.93 -21.57
CA ALA A 287 30.58 1.99 -22.08
C ALA A 287 30.12 1.28 -23.38
N ALA A 288 28.80 1.08 -23.53
CA ALA A 288 28.17 0.53 -24.74
C ALA A 288 27.92 1.58 -25.84
N GLY A 289 28.26 2.85 -25.64
CA GLY A 289 28.12 3.93 -26.62
C GLY A 289 26.72 4.55 -26.67
N LEU A 290 25.85 4.29 -25.71
CA LEU A 290 24.58 4.99 -25.56
C LEU A 290 24.82 6.43 -25.14
N GLN A 291 23.92 7.33 -25.51
CA GLN A 291 24.04 8.77 -25.28
C GLN A 291 22.73 9.38 -24.81
N PRO A 292 22.77 10.55 -24.15
CA PRO A 292 21.56 11.32 -23.89
C PRO A 292 20.80 11.59 -25.19
N GLY A 293 19.47 11.43 -25.15
CA GLY A 293 18.57 11.55 -26.30
C GLY A 293 18.25 10.25 -27.01
N ASP A 294 18.98 9.16 -26.78
CA ASP A 294 18.60 7.83 -27.30
C ASP A 294 17.28 7.38 -26.67
N VAL A 295 16.42 6.75 -27.45
CA VAL A 295 15.18 6.15 -26.96
C VAL A 295 15.34 4.62 -26.93
N ILE A 296 15.39 4.06 -25.73
CA ILE A 296 15.41 2.61 -25.56
C ILE A 296 14.01 2.08 -25.87
N THR A 297 13.91 1.20 -26.87
CA THR A 297 12.62 0.65 -27.31
C THR A 297 12.41 -0.80 -26.89
N GLN A 298 13.51 -1.51 -26.54
CA GLN A 298 13.44 -2.92 -26.16
C GLN A 298 14.65 -3.32 -25.29
N LEU A 299 14.40 -4.13 -24.26
CA LEU A 299 15.42 -4.84 -23.49
C LEU A 299 15.27 -6.35 -23.71
N ALA A 300 16.33 -7.00 -24.18
CA ALA A 300 16.27 -8.39 -24.62
C ALA A 300 15.08 -8.59 -25.58
N ASP A 301 14.11 -9.43 -25.22
CA ASP A 301 12.92 -9.70 -26.04
C ASP A 301 11.68 -8.89 -25.60
N VAL A 302 11.81 -8.02 -24.58
CA VAL A 302 10.69 -7.26 -24.02
C VAL A 302 10.67 -5.84 -24.57
N LYS A 303 9.57 -5.45 -25.19
CA LYS A 303 9.32 -4.09 -25.66
C LYS A 303 9.07 -3.15 -24.49
N ILE A 304 9.61 -1.94 -24.56
CA ILE A 304 9.32 -0.86 -23.62
C ILE A 304 8.09 -0.11 -24.10
N ASP A 305 7.05 -0.11 -23.24
CA ASP A 305 5.78 0.57 -23.47
C ASP A 305 5.18 1.00 -22.12
N ALA A 306 3.96 1.51 -22.14
CA ALA A 306 3.27 1.96 -20.93
C ALA A 306 3.03 0.83 -19.90
N ALA A 307 2.89 -0.43 -20.34
CA ALA A 307 2.74 -1.59 -19.46
C ALA A 307 4.09 -2.13 -18.94
N HIS A 308 5.16 -1.85 -19.69
CA HIS A 308 6.51 -2.33 -19.40
C HIS A 308 7.52 -1.17 -19.41
N PRO A 309 7.42 -0.22 -18.46
CA PRO A 309 8.38 0.89 -18.36
C PRO A 309 9.79 0.36 -18.06
N LEU A 310 10.80 1.06 -18.57
CA LEU A 310 12.21 0.63 -18.49
C LEU A 310 12.64 0.27 -17.07
N ARG A 311 12.28 1.12 -16.10
CA ARG A 311 12.65 0.93 -14.70
C ARG A 311 12.04 -0.33 -14.11
N LEU A 312 10.77 -0.60 -14.40
CA LEU A 312 10.08 -1.80 -13.90
C LEU A 312 10.71 -3.07 -14.48
N LEU A 313 11.05 -3.07 -15.78
CA LEU A 313 11.73 -4.20 -16.42
C LEU A 313 13.10 -4.48 -15.79
N LEU A 314 13.92 -3.43 -15.61
CA LEU A 314 15.25 -3.56 -15.00
C LEU A 314 15.17 -4.14 -13.58
N ARG A 315 14.08 -3.85 -12.86
CA ARG A 315 13.88 -4.31 -11.49
C ARG A 315 13.33 -5.74 -11.41
N SER A 316 12.33 -6.07 -12.23
CA SER A 316 11.55 -7.31 -12.08
C SER A 316 12.06 -8.47 -12.92
N GLN A 317 12.75 -8.20 -14.03
CA GLN A 317 13.13 -9.24 -14.99
C GLN A 317 14.64 -9.39 -15.20
N PHE A 318 15.44 -8.44 -14.72
CA PHE A 318 16.88 -8.47 -14.93
C PHE A 318 17.64 -8.40 -13.60
N HIS A 319 18.85 -8.97 -13.60
CA HIS A 319 19.71 -9.01 -12.42
C HIS A 319 21.03 -8.26 -12.66
N PRO A 320 21.67 -7.70 -11.63
CA PRO A 320 23.00 -7.15 -11.73
C PRO A 320 23.99 -8.15 -12.36
N ASN A 321 24.91 -7.66 -13.16
CA ASN A 321 25.91 -8.44 -13.93
C ASN A 321 25.31 -9.30 -15.06
N GLN A 322 24.02 -9.20 -15.33
CA GLN A 322 23.41 -9.87 -16.49
C GLN A 322 23.79 -9.15 -17.78
N ARG A 323 24.20 -9.92 -18.80
CA ARG A 323 24.43 -9.40 -20.15
C ARG A 323 23.11 -9.42 -20.93
N ILE A 324 22.75 -8.28 -21.51
CA ILE A 324 21.50 -8.11 -22.25
C ILE A 324 21.75 -7.40 -23.59
N THR A 325 20.83 -7.59 -24.53
CA THR A 325 20.73 -6.79 -25.76
C THR A 325 19.77 -5.63 -25.54
N VAL A 326 20.20 -4.42 -25.86
CA VAL A 326 19.39 -3.20 -25.80
C VAL A 326 19.14 -2.73 -27.21
N THR A 327 17.86 -2.57 -27.59
CA THR A 327 17.49 -1.94 -28.85
C THR A 327 17.15 -0.48 -28.56
N TYR A 328 17.79 0.43 -29.27
CA TYR A 328 17.59 1.86 -29.13
C TYR A 328 17.41 2.57 -30.46
N PHE A 329 16.73 3.70 -30.45
CA PHE A 329 16.50 4.57 -31.58
C PHE A 329 17.32 5.85 -31.43
N ARG A 330 18.09 6.19 -32.48
CA ARG A 330 18.89 7.40 -32.57
C ARG A 330 18.89 7.91 -34.01
N ALA A 331 18.63 9.21 -34.21
CA ALA A 331 18.69 9.89 -35.49
C ALA A 331 17.96 9.15 -36.64
N GLY A 332 16.74 8.66 -36.37
CA GLY A 332 15.90 7.98 -37.36
C GLY A 332 16.17 6.48 -37.55
N ASN A 333 17.16 5.90 -36.85
CA ASN A 333 17.55 4.51 -37.00
C ASN A 333 17.41 3.71 -35.71
N SER A 334 16.94 2.48 -35.83
CA SER A 334 16.94 1.51 -34.72
C SER A 334 18.22 0.67 -34.78
N THR A 335 18.92 0.58 -33.65
CA THR A 335 20.21 -0.12 -33.54
C THR A 335 20.20 -0.98 -32.26
N GLN A 336 21.00 -2.05 -32.28
CA GLN A 336 21.16 -2.92 -31.12
C GLN A 336 22.59 -2.82 -30.57
N VAL A 337 22.70 -2.89 -29.26
CA VAL A 337 23.97 -2.98 -28.54
C VAL A 337 23.86 -4.00 -27.41
N GLN A 338 24.96 -4.70 -27.15
CA GLN A 338 25.05 -5.58 -25.96
C GLN A 338 25.77 -4.85 -24.85
N LEU A 339 25.23 -4.95 -23.63
CA LEU A 339 25.86 -4.44 -22.43
C LEU A 339 25.64 -5.39 -21.26
N THR A 340 26.42 -5.20 -20.20
CA THR A 340 26.26 -5.90 -18.93
C THR A 340 25.71 -4.93 -17.91
N LEU A 341 24.57 -5.25 -17.31
CA LEU A 341 23.92 -4.41 -16.31
C LEU A 341 24.81 -4.26 -15.06
N ALA A 342 24.86 -3.07 -14.49
CA ALA A 342 25.45 -2.86 -13.18
C ALA A 342 24.44 -3.11 -12.07
N GLY A 343 24.94 -3.35 -10.84
CA GLY A 343 24.16 -3.24 -9.64
C GLY A 343 24.21 -1.81 -9.10
N GLN A 344 23.07 -1.27 -8.71
CA GLN A 344 22.97 0.07 -8.13
C GLN A 344 22.04 0.07 -6.93
N HIS A 345 22.45 0.76 -5.85
CA HIS A 345 21.54 1.05 -4.74
C HIS A 345 20.51 2.09 -5.20
N PRO A 346 19.19 1.84 -5.02
CA PRO A 346 18.13 2.76 -5.44
C PRO A 346 18.01 3.94 -4.46
N SER A 347 19.01 4.81 -4.45
CA SER A 347 19.07 5.98 -3.57
C SER A 347 18.02 7.03 -3.88
N CYS A 348 17.71 7.89 -2.89
CA CYS A 348 16.87 9.09 -3.05
C CYS A 348 17.67 10.24 -3.71
N ALA A 349 18.29 10.00 -4.84
CA ALA A 349 19.18 10.97 -5.48
C ALA A 349 18.40 12.01 -6.33
#